data_211a676afafbd0dfee6a2e9fa26a5619
#
_entry.id   211a676afafbd0dfee6a2e9fa26a5619
#
_cell.length_a   1.000
_cell.length_b   1.000
_cell.length_c   1.000
_cell.angle_alpha   90.00
_cell.angle_beta   90.00
_cell.angle_gamma   90.00
#
_symmetry.space_group_name_H-M   'P 1'
#
loop_
_entity.id
_entity.type
_entity.pdbx_description
1 polymer ?
#
loop_
_entity_poly.entity_id
_entity_poly.type
_entity_poly.pdbx_seq_one_letter_code
_entity_poly.pdbx_strand_id
1 'polypeptide(L)'
;METFDTIIIGAGPAGSTTAYRLARAGARVLLLDKARFPRDKPCGGGVTARALRELPFDIRPVVEHTVEHLELSFRGHRGVRRGGRGPLAHMTQRRRLDHFLVEQALAAGATFQDGVSVSEISEHGVRVDGGWVGADLVIGADGANGASARSLGLTGDRIYGVALEGNLDYRDVADPGRLQGALMLELGTILGGYGWIFPKGNHLNVGVGGWQTEGPRLREHLRAFCARHGFDYAKLAGLRGYRLAGRGPGSPLSGARALLVGEAAGLIDPLLGDGLSFAFLSARLAAETALDFLAGRNADLRHYDRAVISEIGPMARFALDAKRALDRLPWIVMLGVLSPPGWGVIEKMVRGELSEPEAERGLEGAAIWGLDVVARLAGRPGEAYRAEIQAHRAKTVESSASTQTHTAERNLGQVAT
;
A
#
# COMPACT_ATOMS: atom_id res chain seq x y z
N MET A 1 -32.54 7.23 -15.03
CA MET A 1 -31.58 6.87 -13.98
C MET A 1 -30.21 7.02 -14.61
N GLU A 2 -29.33 7.81 -14.02
CA GLU A 2 -27.99 7.96 -14.56
C GLU A 2 -27.20 6.67 -14.34
N THR A 3 -26.50 6.21 -15.37
CA THR A 3 -25.72 4.97 -15.32
C THR A 3 -24.29 5.23 -15.76
N PHE A 4 -23.35 4.61 -15.09
CA PHE A 4 -21.92 4.65 -15.39
C PHE A 4 -21.42 3.25 -15.74
N ASP A 5 -20.30 3.17 -16.43
CA ASP A 5 -19.65 1.87 -16.63
C ASP A 5 -19.01 1.42 -15.31
N THR A 6 -18.47 2.38 -14.53
CA THR A 6 -17.88 2.09 -13.22
C THR A 6 -18.19 3.17 -12.20
N ILE A 7 -18.58 2.78 -10.97
CA ILE A 7 -18.60 3.65 -9.79
C ILE A 7 -17.46 3.28 -8.85
N ILE A 8 -16.71 4.29 -8.41
CA ILE A 8 -15.60 4.12 -7.46
C ILE A 8 -15.93 4.86 -6.17
N ILE A 9 -15.90 4.16 -5.04
CA ILE A 9 -16.24 4.69 -3.72
C ILE A 9 -14.96 4.97 -2.94
N GLY A 10 -14.64 6.26 -2.74
CA GLY A 10 -13.42 6.74 -2.09
C GLY A 10 -12.42 7.32 -3.07
N ALA A 11 -12.16 8.64 -2.99
CA ALA A 11 -11.22 9.37 -3.83
C ALA A 11 -9.83 9.52 -3.18
N GLY A 12 -9.39 8.48 -2.45
CA GLY A 12 -8.00 8.35 -2.01
C GLY A 12 -7.09 7.91 -3.16
N PRO A 13 -5.79 7.67 -2.89
CA PRO A 13 -4.80 7.32 -3.90
C PRO A 13 -5.22 6.15 -4.80
N ALA A 14 -5.76 5.08 -4.23
CA ALA A 14 -6.21 3.94 -5.02
C ALA A 14 -7.40 4.28 -5.92
N GLY A 15 -8.44 4.92 -5.35
CA GLY A 15 -9.66 5.25 -6.11
C GLY A 15 -9.42 6.27 -7.22
N SER A 16 -8.73 7.37 -6.91
CA SER A 16 -8.43 8.41 -7.91
C SER A 16 -7.54 7.89 -9.04
N THR A 17 -6.53 7.06 -8.73
CA THR A 17 -5.67 6.48 -9.76
C THR A 17 -6.41 5.44 -10.61
N THR A 18 -7.31 4.64 -10.01
CA THR A 18 -8.20 3.73 -10.76
C THR A 18 -9.12 4.54 -11.68
N ALA A 19 -9.74 5.60 -11.17
CA ALA A 19 -10.62 6.48 -11.95
C ALA A 19 -9.88 7.10 -13.14
N TYR A 20 -8.67 7.61 -12.91
CA TYR A 20 -7.81 8.14 -13.98
C TYR A 20 -7.58 7.11 -15.10
N ARG A 21 -7.19 5.88 -14.74
CA ARG A 21 -6.85 4.84 -15.72
C ARG A 21 -8.07 4.40 -16.53
N LEU A 22 -9.21 4.22 -15.88
CA LEU A 22 -10.46 3.83 -16.53
C LEU A 22 -11.00 4.95 -17.45
N ALA A 23 -11.08 6.18 -16.93
CA ALA A 23 -11.57 7.31 -17.71
C ALA A 23 -10.67 7.62 -18.93
N ARG A 24 -9.34 7.53 -18.76
CA ARG A 24 -8.40 7.69 -19.87
C ARG A 24 -8.55 6.62 -20.95
N ALA A 25 -9.06 5.45 -20.61
CA ALA A 25 -9.39 4.38 -21.56
C ALA A 25 -10.80 4.53 -22.17
N GLY A 26 -11.54 5.61 -21.84
CA GLY A 26 -12.85 5.92 -22.39
C GLY A 26 -14.04 5.40 -21.60
N ALA A 27 -13.84 4.78 -20.43
CA ALA A 27 -14.95 4.36 -19.57
C ALA A 27 -15.61 5.56 -18.90
N ARG A 28 -16.94 5.51 -18.75
CA ARG A 28 -17.72 6.48 -17.97
C ARG A 28 -17.61 6.18 -16.49
N VAL A 29 -16.81 6.96 -15.78
CA VAL A 29 -16.46 6.72 -14.37
C VAL A 29 -17.08 7.78 -13.47
N LEU A 30 -17.77 7.35 -12.41
CA LEU A 30 -18.18 8.17 -11.29
C LEU A 30 -17.29 7.87 -10.08
N LEU A 31 -16.54 8.88 -9.63
CA LEU A 31 -15.72 8.83 -8.42
C LEU A 31 -16.43 9.59 -7.30
N LEU A 32 -16.66 8.92 -6.16
CA LEU A 32 -17.38 9.48 -5.01
C LEU A 32 -16.48 9.54 -3.78
N ASP A 33 -16.55 10.62 -3.01
CA ASP A 33 -15.95 10.69 -1.67
C ASP A 33 -16.88 11.45 -0.69
N LYS A 34 -16.97 10.94 0.55
CA LYS A 34 -17.75 11.58 1.61
C LYS A 34 -17.13 12.87 2.14
N ALA A 35 -15.83 13.04 1.99
CA ALA A 35 -15.13 14.24 2.41
C ALA A 35 -15.09 15.27 1.28
N ARG A 36 -15.15 16.55 1.64
CA ARG A 36 -14.91 17.65 0.69
C ARG A 36 -13.40 17.82 0.45
N PHE A 37 -13.00 17.98 -0.80
CA PHE A 37 -11.61 18.17 -1.20
C PHE A 37 -11.24 19.65 -1.33
N PRO A 38 -9.97 20.02 -1.03
CA PRO A 38 -8.87 19.17 -0.59
C PRO A 38 -9.01 18.77 0.88
N ARG A 39 -8.89 17.48 1.18
CA ARG A 39 -8.99 16.92 2.53
C ARG A 39 -7.67 16.37 3.03
N ASP A 40 -7.52 16.32 4.35
CA ASP A 40 -6.35 15.73 4.98
C ASP A 40 -6.61 14.28 5.43
N LYS A 41 -5.55 13.47 5.46
CA LYS A 41 -5.54 12.10 5.99
C LYS A 41 -4.21 11.84 6.69
N PRO A 42 -4.19 11.28 7.92
CA PRO A 42 -2.95 10.89 8.61
C PRO A 42 -2.10 9.98 7.71
N CYS A 43 -0.85 10.36 7.51
CA CYS A 43 0.13 9.60 6.72
C CYS A 43 1.49 10.28 6.75
N GLY A 44 2.56 9.52 6.93
CA GLY A 44 3.93 10.02 6.77
C GLY A 44 4.19 10.69 5.42
N GLY A 45 3.36 10.42 4.38
CA GLY A 45 3.34 11.13 3.10
C GLY A 45 4.59 10.90 2.24
N GLY A 46 5.32 9.82 2.45
CA GLY A 46 6.40 9.40 1.58
C GLY A 46 5.86 8.63 0.37
N VAL A 47 6.04 9.16 -0.83
CA VAL A 47 5.82 8.44 -2.08
C VAL A 47 7.15 7.83 -2.48
N THR A 48 7.32 6.55 -2.23
CA THR A 48 8.56 5.83 -2.47
C THR A 48 8.84 5.67 -3.96
N ALA A 49 10.08 5.38 -4.35
CA ALA A 49 10.43 5.10 -5.74
C ALA A 49 9.60 3.91 -6.30
N ARG A 50 9.23 2.96 -5.43
CA ARG A 50 8.29 1.88 -5.75
C ARG A 50 6.91 2.41 -6.14
N ALA A 51 6.36 3.32 -5.33
CA ALA A 51 5.05 3.93 -5.58
C ALA A 51 5.04 4.75 -6.87
N LEU A 52 6.11 5.49 -7.14
CA LEU A 52 6.25 6.33 -8.34
C LEU A 52 6.18 5.54 -9.63
N ARG A 53 6.72 4.32 -9.67
CA ARG A 53 6.70 3.47 -10.87
C ARG A 53 5.30 3.06 -11.31
N GLU A 54 4.36 3.04 -10.38
CA GLU A 54 2.97 2.70 -10.64
C GLU A 54 2.12 3.91 -11.11
N LEU A 55 2.65 5.13 -10.99
CA LEU A 55 1.93 6.33 -11.41
C LEU A 55 2.14 6.62 -12.90
N PRO A 56 1.05 6.88 -13.66
CA PRO A 56 1.13 7.18 -15.09
C PRO A 56 1.43 8.66 -15.38
N PHE A 57 1.72 9.47 -14.38
CA PHE A 57 1.97 10.91 -14.46
C PHE A 57 2.95 11.35 -13.37
N ASP A 58 3.51 12.55 -13.58
CA ASP A 58 4.48 13.16 -12.69
C ASP A 58 3.84 13.87 -11.50
N ILE A 59 4.32 13.60 -10.28
CA ILE A 59 3.83 14.20 -9.03
C ILE A 59 4.68 15.37 -8.54
N ARG A 60 5.71 15.82 -9.29
CA ARG A 60 6.57 16.95 -8.88
C ARG A 60 5.80 18.19 -8.42
N PRO A 61 4.62 18.56 -8.99
CA PRO A 61 3.87 19.72 -8.52
C PRO A 61 3.44 19.67 -7.05
N VAL A 62 3.37 18.47 -6.45
CA VAL A 62 2.95 18.27 -5.06
C VAL A 62 4.05 17.77 -4.15
N VAL A 63 5.26 17.60 -4.67
CA VAL A 63 6.45 17.22 -3.88
C VAL A 63 6.93 18.42 -3.06
N GLU A 64 7.12 18.21 -1.77
CA GLU A 64 7.64 19.23 -0.85
C GLU A 64 9.13 19.04 -0.55
N HIS A 65 9.56 17.78 -0.52
CA HIS A 65 10.92 17.41 -0.22
C HIS A 65 11.28 16.08 -0.89
N THR A 66 12.55 15.94 -1.31
CA THR A 66 13.07 14.67 -1.84
C THR A 66 14.10 14.12 -0.87
N VAL A 67 13.96 12.86 -0.51
CA VAL A 67 14.89 12.17 0.38
C VAL A 67 15.66 11.09 -0.37
N GLU A 68 16.97 11.09 -0.14
CA GLU A 68 17.91 10.16 -0.78
C GLU A 68 18.55 9.20 0.22
N HIS A 69 18.33 9.44 1.52
CA HIS A 69 18.93 8.65 2.59
C HIS A 69 17.86 8.03 3.48
N LEU A 70 18.19 6.85 3.97
CA LEU A 70 17.49 6.19 5.06
C LEU A 70 18.40 6.17 6.29
N GLU A 71 17.89 6.58 7.43
CA GLU A 71 18.56 6.45 8.72
C GLU A 71 17.79 5.43 9.56
N LEU A 72 18.46 4.33 9.92
CA LEU A 72 17.91 3.31 10.80
C LEU A 72 18.58 3.40 12.15
N SER A 73 17.80 3.56 13.21
CA SER A 73 18.24 3.47 14.59
C SER A 73 17.57 2.28 15.29
N PHE A 74 18.17 1.82 16.38
CA PHE A 74 17.65 0.69 17.13
C PHE A 74 17.63 1.01 18.62
N ARG A 75 16.44 0.97 19.23
CA ARG A 75 16.22 1.21 20.67
C ARG A 75 16.83 2.51 21.17
N GLY A 76 16.77 3.57 20.39
CA GLY A 76 17.31 4.89 20.75
C GLY A 76 18.84 5.00 20.61
N HIS A 77 19.55 3.97 20.15
CA HIS A 77 20.98 4.06 19.84
C HIS A 77 21.19 4.90 18.58
N ARG A 78 22.42 5.43 18.42
CA ARG A 78 22.80 6.24 17.26
C ARG A 78 22.51 5.49 15.96
N GLY A 79 21.78 6.12 15.06
CA GLY A 79 21.36 5.54 13.79
C GLY A 79 22.53 5.41 12.80
N VAL A 80 22.38 4.48 11.87
CA VAL A 80 23.22 4.34 10.67
C VAL A 80 22.48 4.96 9.51
N ARG A 81 23.08 5.96 8.86
CA ARG A 81 22.54 6.66 7.70
C ARG A 81 23.26 6.20 6.44
N ARG A 82 22.52 5.78 5.45
CA ARG A 82 23.03 5.38 4.14
C ARG A 82 22.05 5.79 3.04
N GLY A 83 22.55 5.87 1.82
CA GLY A 83 21.78 6.25 0.63
C GLY A 83 22.70 6.68 -0.49
N GLY A 84 22.20 7.44 -1.47
CA GLY A 84 23.01 8.09 -2.50
C GLY A 84 22.94 7.46 -3.89
N ARG A 85 22.07 6.48 -4.13
CA ARG A 85 21.76 5.98 -5.49
C ARG A 85 20.58 6.72 -6.14
N GLY A 86 20.31 7.97 -5.68
CA GLY A 86 19.16 8.77 -6.10
C GLY A 86 17.96 8.69 -5.14
N PRO A 87 16.83 9.34 -5.49
CA PRO A 87 15.69 9.47 -4.61
C PRO A 87 15.14 8.14 -4.09
N LEU A 88 14.96 8.03 -2.77
CA LEU A 88 14.26 6.93 -2.11
C LEU A 88 12.76 7.21 -2.01
N ALA A 89 12.40 8.46 -1.74
CA ALA A 89 11.01 8.89 -1.66
C ALA A 89 10.87 10.39 -1.95
N HIS A 90 9.72 10.78 -2.48
CA HIS A 90 9.25 12.15 -2.52
C HIS A 90 8.24 12.38 -1.40
N MET A 91 8.52 13.39 -0.56
CA MET A 91 7.68 13.72 0.57
C MET A 91 6.59 14.71 0.13
N THR A 92 5.37 14.40 0.51
CA THR A 92 4.19 15.22 0.20
C THR A 92 3.21 15.21 1.38
N GLN A 93 2.24 16.11 1.35
CA GLN A 93 1.10 16.08 2.26
C GLN A 93 -0.10 15.44 1.54
N ARG A 94 -0.82 14.58 2.24
CA ARG A 94 -2.00 13.89 1.68
C ARG A 94 -3.06 14.86 1.17
N ARG A 95 -3.21 16.03 1.81
CA ARG A 95 -4.11 17.08 1.34
C ARG A 95 -3.79 17.53 -0.08
N ARG A 96 -2.51 17.67 -0.42
CA ARG A 96 -2.05 18.07 -1.75
C ARG A 96 -2.05 16.91 -2.72
N LEU A 97 -1.48 15.76 -2.30
CA LEU A 97 -1.39 14.59 -3.16
C LEU A 97 -2.77 14.08 -3.57
N ASP A 98 -3.68 13.87 -2.61
CA ASP A 98 -4.99 13.29 -2.91
C ASP A 98 -5.81 14.22 -3.81
N HIS A 99 -5.71 15.55 -3.61
CA HIS A 99 -6.39 16.51 -4.48
C HIS A 99 -5.82 16.48 -5.89
N PHE A 100 -4.50 16.49 -6.03
CA PHE A 100 -3.83 16.37 -7.32
C PHE A 100 -4.23 15.10 -8.08
N LEU A 101 -4.33 13.95 -7.39
CA LEU A 101 -4.76 12.71 -8.01
C LEU A 101 -6.22 12.78 -8.51
N VAL A 102 -7.10 13.47 -7.79
CA VAL A 102 -8.47 13.75 -8.24
C VAL A 102 -8.47 14.66 -9.47
N GLU A 103 -7.66 15.72 -9.49
CA GLU A 103 -7.51 16.60 -10.65
C GLU A 103 -7.04 15.83 -11.90
N GLN A 104 -6.10 14.87 -11.74
CA GLN A 104 -5.70 14.00 -12.83
C GLN A 104 -6.85 13.11 -13.33
N ALA A 105 -7.67 12.57 -12.43
CA ALA A 105 -8.84 11.76 -12.81
C ALA A 105 -9.89 12.60 -13.57
N LEU A 106 -10.16 13.82 -13.10
CA LEU A 106 -11.04 14.79 -13.79
C LEU A 106 -10.51 15.15 -15.19
N ALA A 107 -9.22 15.44 -15.30
CA ALA A 107 -8.57 15.75 -16.58
C ALA A 107 -8.62 14.58 -17.56
N ALA A 108 -8.68 13.34 -17.06
CA ALA A 108 -8.85 12.13 -17.86
C ALA A 108 -10.32 11.87 -18.28
N GLY A 109 -11.29 12.63 -17.77
CA GLY A 109 -12.72 12.52 -18.12
C GLY A 109 -13.59 11.82 -17.06
N ALA A 110 -13.07 11.52 -15.86
CA ALA A 110 -13.90 11.00 -14.77
C ALA A 110 -14.84 12.09 -14.23
N THR A 111 -16.05 11.70 -13.82
CA THR A 111 -16.94 12.55 -13.02
C THR A 111 -16.59 12.38 -11.56
N PHE A 112 -16.38 13.47 -10.83
CA PHE A 112 -16.09 13.44 -9.39
C PHE A 112 -17.14 14.19 -8.59
N GLN A 113 -17.60 13.59 -7.50
CA GLN A 113 -18.51 14.21 -6.53
C GLN A 113 -17.94 14.02 -5.12
N ASP A 114 -17.64 15.12 -4.46
CA ASP A 114 -17.15 15.16 -3.08
C ASP A 114 -18.25 15.60 -2.08
N GLY A 115 -18.05 15.32 -0.81
CA GLY A 115 -19.05 15.56 0.23
C GLY A 115 -20.28 14.67 0.12
N VAL A 116 -20.23 13.60 -0.68
CA VAL A 116 -21.32 12.67 -0.95
C VAL A 116 -21.15 11.39 -0.15
N SER A 117 -22.11 11.14 0.75
CA SER A 117 -22.14 9.90 1.53
C SER A 117 -22.94 8.81 0.81
N VAL A 118 -22.31 7.67 0.56
CA VAL A 118 -22.95 6.48 0.03
C VAL A 118 -23.65 5.75 1.18
N SER A 119 -24.97 5.61 1.11
CA SER A 119 -25.80 4.98 2.15
C SER A 119 -26.04 3.49 1.92
N GLU A 120 -26.03 3.05 0.67
CA GLU A 120 -26.21 1.66 0.26
C GLU A 120 -25.24 1.34 -0.88
N ILE A 121 -24.62 0.17 -0.82
CA ILE A 121 -23.63 -0.29 -1.82
C ILE A 121 -24.04 -1.69 -2.25
N SER A 122 -24.17 -1.89 -3.55
CA SER A 122 -24.30 -3.22 -4.17
C SER A 122 -23.37 -3.34 -5.38
N GLU A 123 -23.28 -4.51 -5.98
CA GLU A 123 -22.50 -4.74 -7.20
C GLU A 123 -23.15 -4.13 -8.49
N HIS A 124 -24.33 -3.57 -8.38
CA HIS A 124 -25.08 -2.94 -9.47
C HIS A 124 -25.18 -1.41 -9.34
N GLY A 125 -24.58 -0.82 -8.31
CA GLY A 125 -24.61 0.61 -8.08
C GLY A 125 -24.63 0.99 -6.61
N VAL A 126 -24.94 2.26 -6.37
CA VAL A 126 -24.93 2.88 -5.04
C VAL A 126 -26.14 3.80 -4.85
N ARG A 127 -26.52 4.00 -3.59
CA ARG A 127 -27.50 5.02 -3.19
C ARG A 127 -26.79 6.25 -2.64
N VAL A 128 -27.02 7.39 -3.24
CA VAL A 128 -26.51 8.70 -2.82
C VAL A 128 -27.67 9.70 -2.76
N ASP A 129 -27.70 10.54 -1.73
CA ASP A 129 -28.69 11.62 -1.56
C ASP A 129 -30.15 11.18 -1.83
N GLY A 130 -30.49 9.96 -1.41
CA GLY A 130 -31.82 9.37 -1.60
C GLY A 130 -32.10 8.78 -2.97
N GLY A 131 -31.20 8.95 -3.95
CA GLY A 131 -31.31 8.40 -5.31
C GLY A 131 -30.41 7.18 -5.53
N TRP A 132 -30.80 6.31 -6.48
CA TRP A 132 -29.97 5.20 -6.94
C TRP A 132 -29.18 5.58 -8.19
N VAL A 133 -27.86 5.32 -8.20
CA VAL A 133 -26.99 5.46 -9.36
C VAL A 133 -26.50 4.07 -9.74
N GLY A 134 -26.77 3.65 -10.98
CA GLY A 134 -26.40 2.32 -11.48
C GLY A 134 -25.01 2.28 -12.08
N ALA A 135 -24.37 1.09 -12.03
CA ALA A 135 -23.12 0.82 -12.72
C ALA A 135 -22.99 -0.65 -13.15
N ASP A 136 -22.19 -0.90 -14.18
CA ASP A 136 -21.81 -2.26 -14.58
C ASP A 136 -20.76 -2.86 -13.65
N LEU A 137 -19.95 -2.01 -12.99
CA LEU A 137 -18.91 -2.39 -12.04
C LEU A 137 -18.85 -1.41 -10.87
N VAL A 138 -18.71 -1.91 -9.65
CA VAL A 138 -18.47 -1.11 -8.44
C VAL A 138 -17.11 -1.40 -7.84
N ILE A 139 -16.31 -0.37 -7.56
CA ILE A 139 -14.97 -0.48 -6.98
C ILE A 139 -14.94 0.19 -5.61
N GLY A 140 -14.70 -0.61 -4.56
CA GLY A 140 -14.50 -0.10 -3.20
C GLY A 140 -13.05 0.38 -3.00
N ALA A 141 -12.90 1.68 -2.71
CA ALA A 141 -11.61 2.35 -2.45
C ALA A 141 -11.67 3.22 -1.17
N ASP A 142 -12.62 2.95 -0.28
CA ASP A 142 -12.99 3.74 0.90
C ASP A 142 -12.09 3.51 2.14
N GLY A 143 -10.98 2.80 1.94
CA GLY A 143 -9.90 2.62 2.92
C GLY A 143 -10.23 1.62 4.04
N ALA A 144 -9.34 1.54 5.04
CA ALA A 144 -9.39 0.53 6.11
C ALA A 144 -10.68 0.53 6.94
N ASN A 145 -11.39 1.67 7.01
CA ASN A 145 -12.61 1.85 7.79
C ASN A 145 -13.86 2.00 6.92
N GLY A 146 -13.76 1.72 5.63
CA GLY A 146 -14.86 1.82 4.69
C GLY A 146 -15.92 0.73 4.86
N ALA A 147 -17.06 0.92 4.19
CA ALA A 147 -18.18 -0.02 4.21
C ALA A 147 -18.16 -0.99 3.02
N SER A 148 -17.46 -0.62 1.92
CA SER A 148 -17.52 -1.33 0.63
C SER A 148 -17.24 -2.83 0.76
N ALA A 149 -16.16 -3.22 1.46
CA ALA A 149 -15.82 -4.63 1.63
C ALA A 149 -16.96 -5.45 2.26
N ARG A 150 -17.65 -4.88 3.25
CA ARG A 150 -18.76 -5.53 3.95
C ARG A 150 -20.02 -5.56 3.09
N SER A 151 -20.38 -4.43 2.49
CA SER A 151 -21.60 -4.31 1.68
C SER A 151 -21.55 -5.16 0.41
N LEU A 152 -20.35 -5.33 -0.16
CA LEU A 152 -20.12 -6.15 -1.35
C LEU A 152 -19.86 -7.65 -1.04
N GLY A 153 -19.93 -8.07 0.25
CA GLY A 153 -19.65 -9.45 0.65
C GLY A 153 -18.17 -9.86 0.48
N LEU A 154 -17.25 -8.91 0.35
CA LEU A 154 -15.82 -9.13 0.13
C LEU A 154 -15.01 -8.98 1.43
N THR A 155 -15.59 -9.41 2.53
CA THR A 155 -14.91 -9.44 3.83
C THR A 155 -14.01 -10.67 3.93
N GLY A 156 -12.91 -10.53 4.67
CA GLY A 156 -11.98 -11.62 4.96
C GLY A 156 -11.13 -11.27 6.17
N ASP A 157 -10.20 -12.14 6.50
CA ASP A 157 -9.29 -11.94 7.62
C ASP A 157 -8.43 -10.68 7.42
N ARG A 158 -8.24 -9.94 8.49
CA ARG A 158 -7.44 -8.69 8.51
C ARG A 158 -6.39 -8.73 9.60
N ILE A 159 -5.22 -8.24 9.27
CA ILE A 159 -4.12 -8.00 10.19
C ILE A 159 -4.10 -6.51 10.47
N TYR A 160 -4.26 -6.11 11.73
CA TYR A 160 -4.36 -4.70 12.07
C TYR A 160 -3.09 -4.15 12.72
N GLY A 161 -2.66 -3.02 12.20
CA GLY A 161 -1.72 -2.11 12.84
C GLY A 161 -2.41 -0.83 13.26
N VAL A 162 -1.73 -0.06 14.09
CA VAL A 162 -2.16 1.27 14.54
C VAL A 162 -0.99 2.23 14.51
N ALA A 163 -1.27 3.50 14.25
CA ALA A 163 -0.29 4.57 14.24
C ALA A 163 -0.83 5.82 14.91
N LEU A 164 0.07 6.63 15.46
CA LEU A 164 -0.21 7.96 16.00
C LEU A 164 0.90 8.90 15.50
N GLU A 165 0.52 10.01 14.91
CA GLU A 165 1.45 10.99 14.37
C GLU A 165 1.05 12.42 14.68
N GLY A 166 2.01 13.33 14.58
CA GLY A 166 1.82 14.77 14.64
C GLY A 166 2.89 15.48 13.84
N ASN A 167 2.72 16.78 13.68
CA ASN A 167 3.62 17.64 12.93
C ASN A 167 4.40 18.55 13.88
N LEU A 168 5.73 18.60 13.75
CA LEU A 168 6.64 19.46 14.49
C LEU A 168 7.23 20.52 13.55
N ASP A 169 6.99 21.78 13.83
CA ASP A 169 7.56 22.89 13.07
C ASP A 169 9.10 22.88 13.17
N TYR A 170 9.80 23.17 12.10
CA TYR A 170 11.28 23.26 12.09
C TYR A 170 11.83 24.28 13.08
N ARG A 171 11.05 25.34 13.45
CA ARG A 171 11.44 26.32 14.47
C ARG A 171 11.59 25.71 15.87
N ASP A 172 10.98 24.58 16.11
CA ASP A 172 11.02 23.83 17.37
C ASP A 172 12.03 22.67 17.35
N VAL A 173 12.87 22.60 16.31
CA VAL A 173 13.90 21.58 16.13
C VAL A 173 15.28 22.21 16.28
N ALA A 174 16.11 21.66 17.16
CA ALA A 174 17.43 22.22 17.45
C ALA A 174 18.39 22.16 16.23
N ASP A 175 18.35 21.10 15.44
CA ASP A 175 19.14 20.92 14.23
C ASP A 175 18.27 20.36 13.10
N PRO A 176 17.47 21.22 12.43
CA PRO A 176 16.63 20.80 11.33
C PRO A 176 17.40 20.28 10.13
N GLY A 177 18.62 20.79 9.88
CA GLY A 177 19.46 20.42 8.75
C GLY A 177 19.89 18.95 8.79
N ARG A 178 20.13 18.41 9.98
CA ARG A 178 20.46 16.99 10.17
C ARG A 178 19.32 16.06 9.70
N LEU A 179 18.08 16.48 9.87
CA LEU A 179 16.90 15.66 9.62
C LEU A 179 16.37 15.80 8.18
N GLN A 180 16.80 16.83 7.49
CA GLN A 180 16.50 17.01 6.07
C GLN A 180 17.27 15.99 5.21
N GLY A 181 16.68 15.56 4.09
CA GLY A 181 17.29 14.63 3.15
C GLY A 181 17.30 13.15 3.59
N ALA A 182 16.74 12.80 4.75
CA ALA A 182 16.62 11.41 5.20
C ALA A 182 15.26 11.07 5.74
N LEU A 183 14.82 9.83 5.50
CA LEU A 183 13.79 9.17 6.29
C LEU A 183 14.46 8.56 7.52
N MET A 184 14.03 8.93 8.72
CA MET A 184 14.52 8.30 9.94
C MET A 184 13.49 7.31 10.48
N LEU A 185 13.94 6.08 10.79
CA LEU A 185 13.16 5.03 11.42
C LEU A 185 13.88 4.53 12.68
N GLU A 186 13.14 4.40 13.78
CA GLU A 186 13.62 3.79 15.02
C GLU A 186 12.89 2.46 15.26
N LEU A 187 13.64 1.36 15.24
CA LEU A 187 13.16 0.00 15.38
C LEU A 187 13.38 -0.53 16.80
N GLY A 188 12.62 -1.57 17.19
CA GLY A 188 12.86 -2.35 18.40
C GLY A 188 12.33 -1.73 19.70
N THR A 189 11.64 -0.59 19.65
CA THR A 189 11.00 0.07 20.81
C THR A 189 9.49 -0.21 20.89
N ILE A 190 8.87 -0.60 19.78
CA ILE A 190 7.43 -0.84 19.65
C ILE A 190 7.23 -2.19 18.97
N LEU A 191 6.40 -3.06 19.53
CA LEU A 191 6.11 -4.35 18.94
C LEU A 191 5.35 -4.20 17.61
N GLY A 192 5.87 -4.86 16.59
CA GLY A 192 5.31 -4.85 15.25
C GLY A 192 5.38 -3.50 14.56
N GLY A 193 6.36 -2.66 14.94
CA GLY A 193 6.44 -1.35 14.34
C GLY A 193 7.71 -0.57 14.64
N TYR A 194 7.59 0.76 14.48
CA TYR A 194 8.70 1.69 14.58
C TYR A 194 8.22 3.11 14.88
N GLY A 195 9.17 3.96 15.31
CA GLY A 195 9.02 5.42 15.29
C GLY A 195 9.60 6.00 14.00
N TRP A 196 9.05 7.12 13.53
CA TRP A 196 9.55 7.80 12.34
C TRP A 196 9.65 9.29 12.49
N ILE A 197 10.61 9.89 11.75
CA ILE A 197 10.75 11.31 11.55
C ILE A 197 10.90 11.54 10.04
N PHE A 198 9.92 12.18 9.44
CA PHE A 198 9.85 12.41 8.00
C PHE A 198 9.83 13.89 7.67
N PRO A 199 10.82 14.40 6.94
CA PRO A 199 10.89 15.81 6.57
C PRO A 199 9.80 16.19 5.57
N LYS A 200 9.18 17.34 5.79
CA LYS A 200 8.25 18.01 4.87
C LYS A 200 8.81 19.40 4.49
N GLY A 201 8.05 20.19 3.75
CA GLY A 201 8.46 21.52 3.33
C GLY A 201 8.80 22.44 4.51
N ASN A 202 7.94 22.51 5.53
CA ASN A 202 8.10 23.44 6.66
C ASN A 202 8.04 22.78 8.04
N HIS A 203 7.90 21.44 8.11
CA HIS A 203 7.77 20.70 9.36
C HIS A 203 8.31 19.28 9.23
N LEU A 204 8.45 18.61 10.36
CA LEU A 204 8.66 17.17 10.46
C LEU A 204 7.33 16.50 10.76
N ASN A 205 7.00 15.43 10.02
CA ASN A 205 5.97 14.50 10.46
C ASN A 205 6.64 13.48 11.40
N VAL A 206 6.20 13.44 12.64
CA VAL A 206 6.76 12.62 13.72
C VAL A 206 5.67 11.65 14.19
N GLY A 207 5.98 10.37 14.21
CA GLY A 207 4.98 9.38 14.59
C GLY A 207 5.55 8.07 15.07
N VAL A 208 4.65 7.23 15.54
CA VAL A 208 4.91 5.87 16.01
C VAL A 208 3.78 4.94 15.55
N GLY A 209 4.10 3.70 15.25
CA GLY A 209 3.11 2.70 14.89
C GLY A 209 3.56 1.30 15.29
N GLY A 210 2.61 0.36 15.37
CA GLY A 210 2.87 -1.02 15.74
C GLY A 210 1.64 -1.91 15.55
N TRP A 211 1.66 -3.10 16.18
CA TRP A 211 0.47 -3.95 16.20
C TRP A 211 -0.71 -3.26 16.86
N GLN A 212 -1.93 -3.68 16.53
CA GLN A 212 -3.16 -3.13 17.11
C GLN A 212 -3.15 -3.17 18.66
N THR A 213 -2.52 -4.15 19.25
CA THR A 213 -2.36 -4.29 20.70
C THR A 213 -1.60 -3.14 21.36
N GLU A 214 -0.75 -2.43 20.59
CA GLU A 214 -0.03 -1.25 21.06
C GLU A 214 -0.90 0.04 21.10
N GLY A 215 -2.11 -0.01 20.58
CA GLY A 215 -3.03 1.13 20.48
C GLY A 215 -3.17 1.95 21.77
N PRO A 216 -3.45 1.32 22.93
CA PRO A 216 -3.57 2.03 24.22
C PRO A 216 -2.28 2.77 24.64
N ARG A 217 -1.12 2.31 24.20
CA ARG A 217 0.21 2.82 24.56
C ARG A 217 0.83 3.78 23.56
N LEU A 218 0.19 4.03 22.40
CA LEU A 218 0.79 4.86 21.34
C LEU A 218 1.19 6.26 21.82
N ARG A 219 0.41 6.89 22.71
CA ARG A 219 0.75 8.20 23.27
C ARG A 219 2.00 8.16 24.15
N GLU A 220 2.17 7.09 24.93
CA GLU A 220 3.36 6.83 25.74
C GLU A 220 4.58 6.63 24.84
N HIS A 221 4.45 5.76 23.83
CA HIS A 221 5.50 5.52 22.85
C HIS A 221 5.92 6.79 22.12
N LEU A 222 4.97 7.62 21.68
CA LEU A 222 5.28 8.86 20.99
C LEU A 222 5.97 9.88 21.89
N ARG A 223 5.57 10.01 23.16
CA ARG A 223 6.26 10.87 24.15
C ARG A 223 7.70 10.40 24.37
N ALA A 224 7.90 9.10 24.58
CA ALA A 224 9.23 8.53 24.78
C ALA A 224 10.11 8.68 23.53
N PHE A 225 9.52 8.53 22.33
CA PHE A 225 10.19 8.74 21.06
C PHE A 225 10.64 10.21 20.91
N CYS A 226 9.74 11.17 21.14
CA CYS A 226 10.07 12.59 21.11
C CYS A 226 11.21 12.93 22.09
N ALA A 227 11.14 12.46 23.33
CA ALA A 227 12.17 12.71 24.34
C ALA A 227 13.56 12.19 23.90
N ARG A 228 13.64 10.98 23.30
CA ARG A 228 14.89 10.42 22.78
C ARG A 228 15.51 11.24 21.65
N HIS A 229 14.68 11.89 20.86
CA HIS A 229 15.11 12.71 19.73
C HIS A 229 15.21 14.20 20.05
N GLY A 230 15.03 14.60 21.32
CA GLY A 230 15.13 16.00 21.76
C GLY A 230 13.95 16.87 21.30
N PHE A 231 12.79 16.27 21.05
CA PHE A 231 11.58 16.99 20.68
C PHE A 231 10.66 17.20 21.88
N ASP A 232 10.06 18.37 21.94
CA ASP A 232 8.98 18.63 22.89
C ASP A 232 7.66 18.07 22.35
N TYR A 233 7.17 17.01 22.99
CA TYR A 233 5.88 16.39 22.65
C TYR A 233 4.70 17.38 22.65
N ALA A 234 4.73 18.40 23.54
CA ALA A 234 3.65 19.39 23.62
C ALA A 234 3.54 20.29 22.39
N LYS A 235 4.62 20.38 21.61
CA LYS A 235 4.67 21.16 20.37
C LYS A 235 4.22 20.39 19.12
N LEU A 236 3.92 19.09 19.25
CA LEU A 236 3.34 18.33 18.15
C LEU A 236 1.93 18.83 17.84
N ALA A 237 1.75 19.43 16.69
CA ALA A 237 0.44 19.84 16.19
C ALA A 237 -0.29 18.73 15.45
N GLY A 238 -1.62 18.76 15.46
CA GLY A 238 -2.45 17.90 14.64
C GLY A 238 -2.34 16.41 14.96
N LEU A 239 -2.16 16.04 16.23
CA LEU A 239 -2.08 14.64 16.65
C LEU A 239 -3.28 13.83 16.15
N ARG A 240 -3.00 12.77 15.35
CA ARG A 240 -4.02 11.90 14.78
C ARG A 240 -3.60 10.44 14.84
N GLY A 241 -4.55 9.60 15.28
CA GLY A 241 -4.42 8.14 15.21
C GLY A 241 -5.03 7.58 13.93
N TYR A 242 -4.46 6.51 13.45
CA TYR A 242 -4.99 5.79 12.29
C TYR A 242 -4.85 4.27 12.47
N ARG A 243 -5.86 3.54 12.01
CA ARG A 243 -5.84 2.08 11.95
C ARG A 243 -5.44 1.65 10.54
N LEU A 244 -4.44 0.81 10.46
CA LEU A 244 -3.94 0.19 9.25
C LEU A 244 -4.54 -1.21 9.11
N ALA A 245 -5.02 -1.58 7.92
CA ALA A 245 -5.60 -2.89 7.67
C ALA A 245 -4.80 -3.64 6.61
N GLY A 246 -4.09 -4.68 7.03
CA GLY A 246 -3.44 -5.64 6.16
C GLY A 246 -4.41 -6.76 5.77
N ARG A 247 -4.32 -7.27 4.54
CA ARG A 247 -5.10 -8.41 4.05
C ARG A 247 -4.62 -9.70 4.74
N GLY A 248 -5.56 -10.55 5.16
CA GLY A 248 -5.27 -11.94 5.49
C GLY A 248 -5.30 -12.82 4.25
N PRO A 249 -4.56 -13.94 4.25
CA PRO A 249 -4.60 -14.93 3.17
C PRO A 249 -6.03 -15.43 2.90
N GLY A 250 -6.34 -15.71 1.63
CA GLY A 250 -7.67 -16.18 1.24
C GLY A 250 -8.79 -15.14 1.26
N SER A 251 -8.53 -13.90 1.70
CA SER A 251 -9.54 -12.84 1.69
C SER A 251 -9.89 -12.46 0.24
N PRO A 252 -11.19 -12.39 -0.12
CA PRO A 252 -11.61 -12.08 -1.48
C PRO A 252 -11.29 -10.62 -1.83
N LEU A 253 -10.94 -10.37 -3.08
CA LEU A 253 -10.66 -9.04 -3.64
C LEU A 253 -11.66 -8.66 -4.71
N SER A 254 -12.34 -9.66 -5.32
CA SER A 254 -13.34 -9.48 -6.37
C SER A 254 -14.62 -10.25 -6.07
N GLY A 255 -15.75 -9.70 -6.55
CA GLY A 255 -17.07 -10.32 -6.64
C GLY A 255 -17.50 -10.51 -8.09
N ALA A 256 -18.79 -10.71 -8.34
CA ALA A 256 -19.31 -10.86 -9.69
C ALA A 256 -19.16 -9.57 -10.51
N ARG A 257 -19.47 -8.42 -9.89
CA ARG A 257 -19.37 -7.06 -10.47
C ARG A 257 -18.76 -6.07 -9.49
N ALA A 258 -17.83 -6.52 -8.67
CA ALA A 258 -17.21 -5.67 -7.65
C ALA A 258 -15.73 -5.98 -7.47
N LEU A 259 -14.93 -4.94 -7.19
CA LEU A 259 -13.52 -5.01 -6.83
C LEU A 259 -13.24 -4.20 -5.57
N LEU A 260 -12.21 -4.58 -4.83
CA LEU A 260 -11.65 -3.76 -3.76
C LEU A 260 -10.21 -3.37 -4.10
N VAL A 261 -9.84 -2.11 -3.86
CA VAL A 261 -8.48 -1.59 -4.11
C VAL A 261 -7.89 -0.92 -2.87
N GLY A 262 -6.57 -0.85 -2.79
CA GLY A 262 -5.86 -0.20 -1.69
C GLY A 262 -6.21 -0.76 -0.32
N GLU A 263 -6.32 0.10 0.70
CA GLU A 263 -6.62 -0.34 2.07
C GLU A 263 -8.06 -0.89 2.26
N ALA A 264 -9.01 -0.59 1.36
CA ALA A 264 -10.31 -1.25 1.36
C ALA A 264 -10.15 -2.76 1.10
N ALA A 265 -9.21 -3.13 0.25
CA ALA A 265 -8.77 -4.50 0.02
C ALA A 265 -7.79 -5.03 1.10
N GLY A 266 -7.33 -4.17 2.03
CA GLY A 266 -6.28 -4.50 3.00
C GLY A 266 -4.89 -4.57 2.38
N LEU A 267 -4.65 -3.85 1.31
CA LEU A 267 -3.36 -3.84 0.62
C LEU A 267 -2.47 -2.75 1.22
N ILE A 268 -1.58 -3.16 2.10
CA ILE A 268 -0.55 -2.36 2.75
C ILE A 268 0.68 -3.24 3.00
N ASP A 269 1.86 -2.69 2.86
CA ASP A 269 3.10 -3.38 3.25
C ASP A 269 3.12 -3.57 4.76
N PRO A 270 3.11 -4.81 5.27
CA PRO A 270 2.97 -5.05 6.70
C PRO A 270 4.22 -4.67 7.52
N LEU A 271 5.41 -4.57 6.91
CA LEU A 271 6.64 -4.16 7.58
C LEU A 271 6.84 -2.65 7.56
N LEU A 272 6.78 -2.06 6.35
CA LEU A 272 7.06 -0.64 6.14
C LEU A 272 5.83 0.25 6.39
N GLY A 273 4.62 -0.31 6.43
CA GLY A 273 3.38 0.49 6.49
C GLY A 273 3.12 1.28 5.20
N ASP A 274 3.79 0.95 4.08
CA ASP A 274 3.63 1.61 2.80
C ASP A 274 2.32 1.17 2.14
N GLY A 275 1.30 2.01 2.30
CA GLY A 275 0.01 1.83 1.64
C GLY A 275 -0.08 2.50 0.27
N LEU A 276 0.76 3.50 -0.03
CA LEU A 276 0.70 4.24 -1.30
C LEU A 276 1.15 3.36 -2.48
N SER A 277 2.24 2.62 -2.32
CA SER A 277 2.73 1.71 -3.36
C SER A 277 1.67 0.66 -3.73
N PHE A 278 1.05 0.03 -2.74
CA PHE A 278 0.03 -0.98 -3.00
C PHE A 278 -1.30 -0.38 -3.46
N ALA A 279 -1.60 0.87 -3.06
CA ALA A 279 -2.75 1.59 -3.58
C ALA A 279 -2.63 1.83 -5.09
N PHE A 280 -1.48 2.31 -5.56
CA PHE A 280 -1.25 2.57 -6.98
C PHE A 280 -1.11 1.28 -7.80
N LEU A 281 -0.42 0.26 -7.27
CA LEU A 281 -0.30 -1.04 -7.91
C LEU A 281 -1.67 -1.72 -8.06
N SER A 282 -2.46 -1.78 -6.99
CA SER A 282 -3.81 -2.37 -7.06
C SER A 282 -4.75 -1.58 -7.97
N ALA A 283 -4.58 -0.26 -8.06
CA ALA A 283 -5.34 0.58 -8.99
C ALA A 283 -5.02 0.24 -10.46
N ARG A 284 -3.75 -0.05 -10.77
CA ARG A 284 -3.35 -0.51 -12.12
C ARG A 284 -4.00 -1.85 -12.45
N LEU A 285 -3.83 -2.83 -11.58
CA LEU A 285 -4.36 -4.19 -11.77
C LEU A 285 -5.90 -4.21 -11.87
N ALA A 286 -6.56 -3.40 -11.04
CA ALA A 286 -8.01 -3.27 -11.06
C ALA A 286 -8.50 -2.61 -12.35
N ALA A 287 -7.83 -1.56 -12.83
CA ALA A 287 -8.20 -0.89 -14.08
C ALA A 287 -8.02 -1.81 -15.29
N GLU A 288 -6.91 -2.54 -15.39
CA GLU A 288 -6.65 -3.52 -16.44
C GLU A 288 -7.76 -4.60 -16.47
N THR A 289 -8.06 -5.19 -15.30
CA THR A 289 -9.11 -6.22 -15.20
C THR A 289 -10.51 -5.65 -15.51
N ALA A 290 -10.82 -4.46 -15.01
CA ALA A 290 -12.11 -3.81 -15.22
C ALA A 290 -12.35 -3.49 -16.70
N LEU A 291 -11.34 -3.00 -17.42
CA LEU A 291 -11.43 -2.73 -18.86
C LEU A 291 -11.67 -4.00 -19.66
N ASP A 292 -11.01 -5.10 -19.30
CA ASP A 292 -11.24 -6.39 -19.96
C ASP A 292 -12.64 -6.95 -19.69
N PHE A 293 -13.14 -6.78 -18.46
CA PHE A 293 -14.49 -7.17 -18.07
C PHE A 293 -15.55 -6.34 -18.81
N LEU A 294 -15.43 -5.02 -18.78
CA LEU A 294 -16.38 -4.11 -19.46
C LEU A 294 -16.41 -4.30 -20.97
N ALA A 295 -15.27 -4.67 -21.56
CA ALA A 295 -15.20 -4.98 -22.99
C ALA A 295 -15.66 -6.42 -23.36
N GLY A 296 -16.11 -7.22 -22.38
CA GLY A 296 -16.53 -8.60 -22.57
C GLY A 296 -15.38 -9.58 -22.91
N ARG A 297 -14.10 -9.16 -22.76
CA ARG A 297 -12.94 -10.03 -22.99
C ARG A 297 -12.75 -11.07 -21.88
N ASN A 298 -13.13 -10.71 -20.66
CA ASN A 298 -13.13 -11.61 -19.51
C ASN A 298 -14.55 -11.76 -18.95
N ALA A 299 -14.95 -12.99 -18.68
CA ALA A 299 -16.27 -13.31 -18.13
C ALA A 299 -16.40 -12.98 -16.62
N ASP A 300 -15.27 -12.88 -15.90
CA ASP A 300 -15.22 -12.62 -14.47
C ASP A 300 -14.04 -11.72 -14.07
N LEU A 301 -14.05 -11.28 -12.82
CA LEU A 301 -13.04 -10.39 -12.23
C LEU A 301 -11.91 -11.13 -11.48
N ARG A 302 -11.89 -12.48 -11.50
CA ARG A 302 -10.90 -13.28 -10.75
C ARG A 302 -9.47 -13.10 -11.25
N HIS A 303 -9.31 -12.53 -12.45
CA HIS A 303 -7.98 -12.15 -12.93
C HIS A 303 -7.32 -11.15 -11.99
N TYR A 304 -8.10 -10.22 -11.42
CA TYR A 304 -7.61 -9.26 -10.43
C TYR A 304 -7.04 -9.94 -9.18
N ASP A 305 -7.79 -10.91 -8.60
CA ASP A 305 -7.30 -11.66 -7.43
C ASP A 305 -5.97 -12.34 -7.73
N ARG A 306 -5.86 -12.99 -8.89
CA ARG A 306 -4.63 -13.68 -9.31
C ARG A 306 -3.46 -12.70 -9.47
N ALA A 307 -3.69 -11.57 -10.11
CA ALA A 307 -2.67 -10.55 -10.33
C ALA A 307 -2.17 -9.95 -9.00
N VAL A 308 -3.09 -9.61 -8.08
CA VAL A 308 -2.73 -9.09 -6.75
C VAL A 308 -1.93 -10.13 -5.95
N ILE A 309 -2.36 -11.40 -5.95
CA ILE A 309 -1.66 -12.46 -5.21
C ILE A 309 -0.28 -12.72 -5.82
N SER A 310 -0.14 -12.65 -7.14
CA SER A 310 1.14 -12.83 -7.83
C SER A 310 2.11 -11.66 -7.60
N GLU A 311 1.65 -10.41 -7.70
CA GLU A 311 2.53 -9.24 -7.66
C GLU A 311 2.78 -8.70 -6.23
N ILE A 312 1.78 -8.81 -5.33
CA ILE A 312 1.87 -8.29 -3.96
C ILE A 312 2.20 -9.41 -2.95
N GLY A 313 1.68 -10.62 -3.17
CA GLY A 313 1.78 -11.73 -2.21
C GLY A 313 3.20 -12.07 -1.76
N PRO A 314 4.19 -12.24 -2.65
CA PRO A 314 5.56 -12.57 -2.26
C PRO A 314 6.19 -11.54 -1.32
N MET A 315 6.00 -10.24 -1.61
CA MET A 315 6.50 -9.16 -0.78
C MET A 315 5.75 -9.07 0.55
N ALA A 316 4.42 -9.20 0.55
CA ALA A 316 3.62 -9.16 1.77
C ALA A 316 4.00 -10.31 2.73
N ARG A 317 4.26 -11.51 2.20
CA ARG A 317 4.76 -12.65 2.96
C ARG A 317 6.12 -12.35 3.58
N PHE A 318 7.09 -11.91 2.76
CA PHE A 318 8.43 -11.56 3.23
C PHE A 318 8.40 -10.48 4.32
N ALA A 319 7.60 -9.44 4.13
CA ALA A 319 7.43 -8.35 5.09
C ALA A 319 6.83 -8.82 6.42
N LEU A 320 5.86 -9.74 6.41
CA LEU A 320 5.31 -10.35 7.64
C LEU A 320 6.34 -11.22 8.37
N ASP A 321 7.09 -12.03 7.64
CA ASP A 321 8.14 -12.87 8.20
C ASP A 321 9.25 -12.01 8.83
N ALA A 322 9.69 -10.94 8.13
CA ALA A 322 10.66 -9.98 8.65
C ALA A 322 10.16 -9.25 9.90
N LYS A 323 8.90 -8.80 9.89
CA LYS A 323 8.27 -8.13 11.04
C LYS A 323 8.23 -9.04 12.27
N ARG A 324 7.85 -10.30 12.09
CA ARG A 324 7.79 -11.26 13.18
C ARG A 324 9.18 -11.63 13.73
N ALA A 325 10.13 -11.78 12.82
CA ALA A 325 11.52 -11.99 13.21
C ALA A 325 12.06 -10.79 14.03
N LEU A 326 11.77 -9.58 13.59
CA LEU A 326 12.15 -8.36 14.31
C LEU A 326 11.52 -8.27 15.70
N ASP A 327 10.27 -8.69 15.87
CA ASP A 327 9.59 -8.68 17.17
C ASP A 327 10.22 -9.66 18.17
N ARG A 328 10.63 -10.85 17.72
CA ARG A 328 11.12 -11.92 18.59
C ARG A 328 12.63 -11.96 18.76
N LEU A 329 13.36 -11.65 17.70
CA LEU A 329 14.82 -11.74 17.62
C LEU A 329 15.44 -10.44 17.08
N PRO A 330 15.09 -9.27 17.69
CA PRO A 330 15.38 -7.95 17.12
C PRO A 330 16.88 -7.71 16.90
N TRP A 331 17.74 -8.18 17.82
CA TRP A 331 19.19 -8.01 17.70
C TRP A 331 19.77 -8.76 16.51
N ILE A 332 19.31 -10.00 16.26
CA ILE A 332 19.78 -10.82 15.15
C ILE A 332 19.35 -10.17 13.82
N VAL A 333 18.09 -9.74 13.74
CA VAL A 333 17.58 -9.06 12.54
C VAL A 333 18.34 -7.77 12.28
N MET A 334 18.59 -6.95 13.32
CA MET A 334 19.30 -5.69 13.16
C MET A 334 20.76 -5.88 12.74
N LEU A 335 21.46 -6.88 13.26
CA LEU A 335 22.80 -7.24 12.77
C LEU A 335 22.77 -7.58 11.27
N GLY A 336 21.79 -8.36 10.84
CA GLY A 336 21.58 -8.67 9.43
C GLY A 336 21.28 -7.41 8.59
N VAL A 337 20.32 -6.61 9.00
CA VAL A 337 19.89 -5.38 8.31
C VAL A 337 21.02 -4.36 8.19
N LEU A 338 21.85 -4.19 9.22
CA LEU A 338 22.95 -3.22 9.21
C LEU A 338 24.19 -3.73 8.43
N SER A 339 24.24 -5.02 8.08
CA SER A 339 25.27 -5.54 7.19
C SER A 339 25.09 -4.97 5.76
N PRO A 340 26.17 -4.89 4.94
CA PRO A 340 26.05 -4.40 3.56
C PRO A 340 25.00 -5.15 2.72
N PRO A 341 24.92 -6.51 2.74
CA PRO A 341 23.89 -7.21 1.97
C PRO A 341 22.47 -6.96 2.49
N GLY A 342 22.25 -6.96 3.82
CA GLY A 342 20.95 -6.71 4.41
C GLY A 342 20.46 -5.28 4.14
N TRP A 343 21.38 -4.31 4.14
CA TRP A 343 21.05 -2.94 3.73
C TRP A 343 20.62 -2.87 2.28
N GLY A 344 21.32 -3.59 1.39
CA GLY A 344 20.93 -3.72 -0.02
C GLY A 344 19.51 -4.24 -0.19
N VAL A 345 19.10 -5.23 0.62
CA VAL A 345 17.72 -5.74 0.64
C VAL A 345 16.71 -4.65 1.01
N ILE A 346 16.98 -3.87 2.08
CA ILE A 346 16.10 -2.76 2.50
C ILE A 346 16.02 -1.70 1.40
N GLU A 347 17.14 -1.33 0.79
CA GLU A 347 17.16 -0.35 -0.30
C GLU A 347 16.34 -0.84 -1.50
N LYS A 348 16.49 -2.09 -1.91
CA LYS A 348 15.67 -2.71 -2.97
C LYS A 348 14.18 -2.73 -2.64
N MET A 349 13.82 -3.00 -1.38
CA MET A 349 12.41 -2.94 -0.93
C MET A 349 11.82 -1.55 -1.13
N VAL A 350 12.48 -0.51 -0.63
CA VAL A 350 12.01 0.88 -0.74
C VAL A 350 11.97 1.34 -2.20
N ARG A 351 12.93 0.92 -3.01
CA ARG A 351 12.96 1.20 -4.45
C ARG A 351 11.97 0.35 -5.26
N GLY A 352 11.38 -0.72 -4.66
CA GLY A 352 10.54 -1.70 -5.34
C GLY A 352 11.30 -2.53 -6.38
N GLU A 353 12.57 -2.71 -6.19
CA GLU A 353 13.43 -3.58 -7.00
C GLU A 353 13.39 -5.04 -6.51
N LEU A 354 12.81 -5.25 -5.33
CA LEU A 354 12.59 -6.56 -4.71
C LEU A 354 11.13 -6.99 -4.90
N SER A 355 10.80 -7.62 -6.00
CA SER A 355 9.46 -8.15 -6.26
C SER A 355 9.29 -9.59 -5.80
N GLU A 356 10.30 -10.42 -6.03
CA GLU A 356 10.34 -11.83 -5.63
C GLU A 356 11.55 -12.11 -4.71
N PRO A 357 11.41 -11.91 -3.39
CA PRO A 357 12.53 -12.10 -2.45
C PRO A 357 13.17 -13.48 -2.52
N GLU A 358 12.39 -14.52 -2.77
CA GLU A 358 12.89 -15.91 -2.87
C GLU A 358 13.73 -16.16 -4.14
N ALA A 359 13.60 -15.31 -5.16
CA ALA A 359 14.36 -15.44 -6.41
C ALA A 359 15.72 -14.71 -6.37
N GLU A 360 15.94 -13.85 -5.36
CA GLU A 360 17.20 -13.12 -5.23
C GLU A 360 18.41 -14.04 -5.06
N ARG A 361 19.54 -13.63 -5.63
CA ARG A 361 20.80 -14.38 -5.64
C ARG A 361 21.94 -13.55 -5.06
N GLY A 362 23.12 -14.15 -4.92
CA GLY A 362 24.31 -13.49 -4.41
C GLY A 362 24.20 -13.16 -2.91
N LEU A 363 24.90 -12.10 -2.47
CA LEU A 363 24.97 -11.72 -1.06
C LEU A 363 23.61 -11.26 -0.50
N GLU A 364 22.78 -10.60 -1.29
CA GLU A 364 21.44 -10.18 -0.89
C GLU A 364 20.50 -11.38 -0.76
N GLY A 365 20.58 -12.34 -1.69
CA GLY A 365 19.88 -13.62 -1.56
C GLY A 365 20.29 -14.40 -0.30
N ALA A 366 21.56 -14.38 0.07
CA ALA A 366 22.04 -14.96 1.32
C ALA A 366 21.49 -14.23 2.56
N ALA A 367 21.38 -12.90 2.52
CA ALA A 367 20.76 -12.12 3.60
C ALA A 367 19.25 -12.42 3.74
N ILE A 368 18.53 -12.56 2.63
CA ILE A 368 17.11 -12.95 2.61
C ILE A 368 16.95 -14.38 3.17
N TRP A 369 17.80 -15.32 2.73
CA TRP A 369 17.78 -16.67 3.27
C TRP A 369 18.05 -16.69 4.78
N GLY A 370 19.02 -15.91 5.26
CA GLY A 370 19.32 -15.78 6.69
C GLY A 370 18.12 -15.25 7.47
N LEU A 371 17.43 -14.23 6.95
CA LEU A 371 16.19 -13.72 7.54
C LEU A 371 15.07 -14.77 7.55
N ASP A 372 14.95 -15.57 6.48
CA ASP A 372 13.99 -16.68 6.43
C ASP A 372 14.26 -17.74 7.50
N VAL A 373 15.54 -18.06 7.78
CA VAL A 373 15.91 -18.96 8.89
C VAL A 373 15.50 -18.36 10.23
N VAL A 374 15.79 -17.07 10.46
CA VAL A 374 15.39 -16.35 11.68
C VAL A 374 13.87 -16.30 11.83
N ALA A 375 13.14 -16.07 10.75
CA ALA A 375 11.68 -16.05 10.73
C ALA A 375 11.07 -17.43 11.07
N ARG A 376 11.69 -18.52 10.64
CA ARG A 376 11.30 -19.89 11.05
C ARG A 376 11.40 -20.09 12.55
N LEU A 377 12.50 -19.65 13.15
CA LEU A 377 12.68 -19.70 14.61
C LEU A 377 11.68 -18.80 15.35
N ALA A 378 11.27 -17.71 14.73
CA ALA A 378 10.26 -16.79 15.25
C ALA A 378 8.80 -17.25 15.07
N GLY A 379 8.54 -18.40 14.42
CA GLY A 379 7.19 -18.92 14.19
C GLY A 379 6.47 -18.17 13.06
N ARG A 380 6.78 -18.47 11.84
CA ARG A 380 6.35 -17.86 10.56
C ARG A 380 4.87 -17.48 10.46
N PRO A 381 4.49 -16.21 10.53
CA PRO A 381 3.11 -15.79 10.28
C PRO A 381 2.76 -15.73 8.78
N GLY A 382 3.75 -15.72 7.90
CA GLY A 382 3.58 -15.64 6.44
C GLY A 382 3.30 -16.98 5.75
N GLU A 383 3.24 -18.09 6.49
CA GLU A 383 3.10 -19.44 5.90
C GLU A 383 1.79 -19.64 5.15
N ALA A 384 0.69 -19.06 5.65
CA ALA A 384 -0.61 -19.09 4.98
C ALA A 384 -0.59 -18.32 3.63
N TYR A 385 0.18 -17.22 3.54
CA TYR A 385 0.42 -16.52 2.28
C TYR A 385 1.24 -17.37 1.30
N ARG A 386 2.22 -18.11 1.80
CA ARG A 386 3.00 -19.03 0.98
C ARG A 386 2.11 -20.08 0.34
N ALA A 387 1.22 -20.70 1.11
CA ALA A 387 0.27 -21.69 0.61
C ALA A 387 -0.66 -21.08 -0.45
N GLU A 388 -1.17 -19.87 -0.23
CA GLU A 388 -2.01 -19.15 -1.20
C GLU A 388 -1.25 -18.89 -2.51
N ILE A 389 -0.02 -18.36 -2.43
CA ILE A 389 0.83 -18.07 -3.59
C ILE A 389 1.13 -19.35 -4.38
N GLN A 390 1.48 -20.45 -3.69
CA GLN A 390 1.77 -21.73 -4.33
C GLN A 390 0.54 -22.31 -5.03
N ALA A 391 -0.64 -22.25 -4.39
CA ALA A 391 -1.89 -22.70 -4.98
C ALA A 391 -2.24 -21.91 -6.26
N HIS A 392 -1.98 -20.60 -6.28
CA HIS A 392 -2.18 -19.78 -7.48
C HIS A 392 -1.19 -20.10 -8.59
N ARG A 393 0.09 -20.27 -8.28
CA ARG A 393 1.12 -20.67 -9.27
C ARG A 393 0.79 -22.02 -9.90
N ALA A 394 0.35 -22.99 -9.14
CA ALA A 394 -0.06 -24.31 -9.64
C ALA A 394 -1.22 -24.19 -10.65
N LYS A 395 -2.28 -23.45 -10.30
CA LYS A 395 -3.44 -23.23 -11.20
C LYS A 395 -3.08 -22.50 -12.48
N THR A 396 -2.11 -21.58 -12.44
CA THR A 396 -1.65 -20.84 -13.62
C THR A 396 -0.89 -21.77 -14.58
N VAL A 397 -0.08 -22.69 -14.07
CA VAL A 397 0.63 -23.70 -14.86
C VAL A 397 -0.35 -24.66 -15.52
N GLU A 398 -1.36 -25.13 -14.80
CA GLU A 398 -2.40 -26.03 -15.36
C GLU A 398 -3.22 -25.33 -16.46
N SER A 399 -3.58 -24.06 -16.29
CA SER A 399 -4.30 -23.27 -17.29
C SER A 399 -3.47 -23.03 -18.56
N SER A 400 -2.18 -22.75 -18.42
CA SER A 400 -1.29 -22.56 -19.58
C SER A 400 -1.03 -23.87 -20.35
N ALA A 401 -0.94 -25.00 -19.65
CA ALA A 401 -0.78 -26.31 -20.27
C ALA A 401 -2.05 -26.73 -21.05
N SER A 402 -3.24 -26.47 -20.51
CA SER A 402 -4.51 -26.77 -21.19
C SER A 402 -4.74 -25.90 -22.43
N THR A 403 -4.28 -24.64 -22.41
CA THR A 403 -4.37 -23.73 -23.56
C THR A 403 -3.42 -24.16 -24.69
N GLN A 404 -2.23 -24.67 -24.36
CA GLN A 404 -1.28 -25.18 -25.36
C GLN A 404 -1.76 -26.47 -26.01
N THR A 405 -2.41 -27.36 -25.25
CA THR A 405 -3.00 -28.62 -25.81
C THR A 405 -4.15 -28.31 -26.77
N HIS A 406 -5.03 -27.39 -26.42
CA HIS A 406 -6.13 -26.98 -27.32
C HIS A 406 -5.67 -26.26 -28.57
N THR A 407 -4.57 -25.51 -28.52
CA THR A 407 -3.98 -24.84 -29.70
C THR A 407 -3.28 -25.84 -30.59
N ALA A 408 -2.62 -26.86 -30.01
CA ALA A 408 -1.99 -27.93 -30.78
C ALA A 408 -3.04 -28.82 -31.49
N GLU A 409 -4.15 -29.16 -30.86
CA GLU A 409 -5.24 -29.90 -31.45
C GLU A 409 -5.96 -29.14 -32.58
N ARG A 410 -6.15 -27.82 -32.45
CA ARG A 410 -6.69 -26.98 -33.53
C ARG A 410 -5.78 -26.92 -34.75
N ASN A 411 -4.46 -26.82 -34.53
CA ASN A 411 -3.50 -26.80 -35.64
C ASN A 411 -3.36 -28.14 -36.32
N LEU A 412 -3.53 -29.27 -35.66
CA LEU A 412 -3.56 -30.61 -36.27
C LEU A 412 -4.82 -30.87 -37.05
N GLY A 413 -5.97 -30.28 -36.67
CA GLY A 413 -7.22 -30.37 -37.42
C GLY A 413 -7.29 -29.53 -38.68
N GLN A 414 -6.41 -28.51 -38.85
CA GLN A 414 -6.35 -27.68 -40.06
C GLN A 414 -5.37 -28.20 -41.14
N VAL A 415 -4.58 -29.21 -40.82
CA VAL A 415 -3.64 -29.85 -41.79
C VAL A 415 -4.23 -31.11 -42.45
N ALA A 416 -5.44 -31.53 -42.00
CA ALA A 416 -6.11 -32.75 -42.49
C ALA A 416 -7.35 -32.49 -43.38
N THR A 417 -7.53 -31.24 -43.85
CA THR A 417 -8.50 -30.85 -44.88
C THR A 417 -7.75 -30.14 -46.02
#